data_c92188296837e02951e18be79656dbd6
#
_entry.id   c92188296837e02951e18be79656dbd6
#
_cell.length_a   1.000
_cell.length_b   1.000
_cell.length_c   1.000
_cell.angle_alpha   90.00
_cell.angle_beta   90.00
_cell.angle_gamma   90.00
#
_symmetry.space_group_name_H-M   'P 1'
#
loop_
_entity.id
_entity.type
_entity.pdbx_description
1 polymer ?
#
loop_
_entity_poly.entity_id
_entity_poly.type
_entity_poly.pdbx_seq_one_letter_code
_entity_poly.pdbx_strand_id
1 'polypeptide(L)'
;MAKNLVIVESPAKAKTIKKFLGASYDVIASNGHVRDMPKSQMGIDIEHDYEPHYITIRGKGELLAQLRKAVKKADKIYLATDPDREGEAISYHLIAALKLEGKNYKRITFNEITKNAVKSSIKNAREIDMDLVDAQQARRVLDRLVGYSISPLLWEKIKRGLSAGRVQSAALKLICDREDEINAFIPEEYWSLDAYLSANPALKPVCFHYAKDKVKKEELDQVKKEIDGKPFTVSEIKVSEKTKKQPLPFTTSTLQQEAGKKLNFATNKTMRIAQQLYEGVEIKGMGSIGLITYLRTDSTRISEEADKNAKEYIAHQFGENYVGEAKDVKTGKKIQDAHEAIRPTNVELSPVKLKEQLPRDQFRLYQLIYNRFLASRMAPAVY
;
A
#
# COMPACT_ATOMS: atom_id res chain seq x y z
N MET A 1 8.64 9.98 37.51
CA MET A 1 9.44 9.84 36.28
C MET A 1 8.85 8.68 35.45
N ALA A 2 8.87 8.76 34.13
CA ALA A 2 8.39 7.66 33.27
C ALA A 2 9.31 6.44 33.43
N LYS A 3 8.76 5.29 33.80
CA LYS A 3 9.50 4.03 33.97
C LYS A 3 9.71 3.27 32.67
N ASN A 4 8.94 3.59 31.63
CA ASN A 4 8.99 2.88 30.35
C ASN A 4 9.38 3.85 29.23
N LEU A 5 10.26 3.41 28.34
CA LEU A 5 10.65 4.14 27.13
C LEU A 5 10.10 3.42 25.91
N VAL A 6 9.43 4.13 25.02
CA VAL A 6 8.99 3.63 23.71
C VAL A 6 9.77 4.39 22.63
N ILE A 7 10.48 3.67 21.78
CA ILE A 7 11.21 4.26 20.65
C ILE A 7 10.46 3.93 19.37
N VAL A 8 10.05 4.97 18.65
CA VAL A 8 9.35 4.88 17.36
C VAL A 8 10.22 5.47 16.25
N GLU A 9 9.85 5.32 14.98
CA GLU A 9 10.66 5.82 13.89
C GLU A 9 10.38 7.28 13.51
N SER A 10 9.18 7.82 13.80
CA SER A 10 8.82 9.19 13.40
C SER A 10 8.27 10.05 14.54
N PRO A 11 8.47 11.39 14.50
CA PRO A 11 7.89 12.31 15.48
C PRO A 11 6.36 12.31 15.50
N ALA A 12 5.72 12.11 14.35
CA ALA A 12 4.27 12.03 14.26
C ALA A 12 3.72 10.85 15.07
N LYS A 13 4.32 9.66 14.89
CA LYS A 13 4.00 8.48 15.71
C LYS A 13 4.26 8.71 17.19
N ALA A 14 5.39 9.35 17.54
CA ALA A 14 5.71 9.65 18.93
C ALA A 14 4.60 10.47 19.60
N LYS A 15 4.12 11.52 18.92
CA LYS A 15 3.03 12.37 19.39
C LYS A 15 1.73 11.59 19.62
N THR A 16 1.34 10.77 18.66
CA THR A 16 0.10 9.98 18.70
C THR A 16 0.16 8.92 19.80
N ILE A 17 1.24 8.14 19.86
CA ILE A 17 1.41 7.04 20.81
C ILE A 17 1.57 7.55 22.24
N LYS A 18 2.29 8.64 22.46
CA LYS A 18 2.43 9.29 23.78
C LYS A 18 1.09 9.60 24.41
N LYS A 19 0.15 10.11 23.62
CA LYS A 19 -1.21 10.42 24.05
C LYS A 19 -1.98 9.16 24.54
N PHE A 20 -1.78 8.01 23.88
CA PHE A 20 -2.46 6.78 24.23
C PHE A 20 -1.90 6.09 25.46
N LEU A 21 -0.61 6.24 25.74
CA LEU A 21 0.11 5.56 26.81
C LEU A 21 0.17 6.34 28.12
N GLY A 22 0.03 7.67 28.07
CA GLY A 22 0.00 8.52 29.26
C GLY A 22 1.37 8.75 29.91
N ALA A 23 1.37 9.21 31.18
CA ALA A 23 2.55 9.72 31.86
C ALA A 23 3.60 8.65 32.24
N SER A 24 3.20 7.39 32.36
CA SER A 24 4.12 6.29 32.72
C SER A 24 5.07 5.87 31.61
N TYR A 25 4.87 6.39 30.42
CA TYR A 25 5.69 6.11 29.24
C TYR A 25 6.32 7.39 28.72
N ASP A 26 7.60 7.32 28.37
CA ASP A 26 8.25 8.31 27.50
C ASP A 26 8.31 7.79 26.09
N VAL A 27 8.02 8.63 25.08
CA VAL A 27 7.97 8.21 23.67
C VAL A 27 8.87 9.13 22.86
N ILE A 28 9.90 8.55 22.24
CA ILE A 28 10.92 9.29 21.50
C ILE A 28 11.06 8.70 20.10
N ALA A 29 11.25 9.58 19.09
CA ALA A 29 11.46 9.16 17.72
C ALA A 29 12.95 8.96 17.40
N SER A 30 13.31 7.92 16.65
CA SER A 30 14.65 7.68 16.09
C SER A 30 14.89 8.46 14.78
N ASN A 31 13.83 9.01 14.20
CA ASN A 31 13.85 9.65 12.87
C ASN A 31 14.42 8.73 11.78
N GLY A 32 13.93 7.48 11.74
CA GLY A 32 14.36 6.44 10.82
C GLY A 32 15.64 5.71 11.26
N HIS A 33 16.41 5.22 10.30
CA HIS A 33 17.67 4.52 10.56
C HIS A 33 18.70 5.38 11.27
N VAL A 34 19.46 4.78 12.19
CA VAL A 34 20.56 5.41 12.94
C VAL A 34 21.93 4.90 12.51
N ARG A 35 22.00 3.73 11.84
CA ARG A 35 23.21 3.13 11.26
C ARG A 35 22.95 2.77 9.80
N ASP A 36 23.97 2.83 8.97
CA ASP A 36 23.97 2.36 7.58
C ASP A 36 25.41 2.05 7.15
N MET A 37 25.57 1.37 6.02
CA MET A 37 26.90 1.17 5.41
C MET A 37 27.48 2.50 4.90
N PRO A 38 28.82 2.67 4.88
CA PRO A 38 29.49 3.88 4.35
C PRO A 38 29.02 4.20 2.93
N LYS A 39 28.79 5.51 2.65
CA LYS A 39 28.30 5.91 1.31
C LYS A 39 29.37 5.88 0.22
N SER A 40 30.64 6.05 0.57
CA SER A 40 31.76 6.16 -0.37
C SER A 40 32.53 4.86 -0.61
N GLN A 41 32.15 3.78 0.06
CA GLN A 41 32.85 2.49 0.01
C GLN A 41 31.85 1.36 -0.18
N MET A 42 32.30 0.19 -0.61
CA MET A 42 31.47 -1.01 -0.68
C MET A 42 30.84 -1.30 0.67
N GLY A 43 31.62 -1.31 1.74
CA GLY A 43 31.16 -1.52 3.11
C GLY A 43 30.61 -2.92 3.35
N ILE A 44 31.08 -3.89 2.60
CA ILE A 44 30.72 -5.32 2.68
C ILE A 44 32.02 -6.11 2.60
N ASP A 45 32.22 -7.02 3.53
CA ASP A 45 33.31 -7.98 3.48
C ASP A 45 32.88 -9.19 2.66
N ILE A 46 33.35 -9.27 1.40
CA ILE A 46 32.96 -10.30 0.45
C ILE A 46 33.60 -11.65 0.81
N GLU A 47 34.80 -11.63 1.44
CA GLU A 47 35.52 -12.83 1.79
C GLU A 47 35.00 -13.48 3.06
N HIS A 48 34.32 -12.71 3.93
CA HIS A 48 33.75 -13.18 5.19
C HIS A 48 32.21 -13.11 5.13
N ASP A 49 31.62 -13.96 4.32
CA ASP A 49 30.18 -14.23 4.24
C ASP A 49 29.31 -12.99 3.97
N TYR A 50 29.88 -12.01 3.22
CA TYR A 50 29.22 -10.76 2.86
C TYR A 50 28.83 -9.89 4.07
N GLU A 51 29.59 -9.94 5.17
CA GLU A 51 29.28 -9.20 6.38
C GLU A 51 29.23 -7.68 6.13
N PRO A 52 28.13 -6.99 6.45
CA PRO A 52 27.98 -5.57 6.23
C PRO A 52 28.65 -4.76 7.35
N HIS A 53 29.50 -3.82 6.98
CA HIS A 53 30.12 -2.88 7.91
C HIS A 53 29.21 -1.69 8.16
N TYR A 54 28.57 -1.62 9.33
CA TYR A 54 27.68 -0.55 9.70
C TYR A 54 28.35 0.57 10.49
N ILE A 55 28.13 1.81 10.06
CA ILE A 55 28.55 3.04 10.76
C ILE A 55 27.34 3.86 11.20
N THR A 56 27.52 4.72 12.20
CA THR A 56 26.52 5.70 12.58
C THR A 56 26.30 6.70 11.45
N ILE A 57 25.05 6.95 11.07
CA ILE A 57 24.70 7.92 10.04
C ILE A 57 25.10 9.33 10.50
N ARG A 58 25.78 10.07 9.61
CA ARG A 58 26.19 11.45 9.88
C ARG A 58 24.98 12.32 10.26
N GLY A 59 25.11 13.11 11.33
CA GLY A 59 24.04 13.96 11.86
C GLY A 59 23.13 13.29 12.89
N LYS A 60 23.31 11.99 13.18
CA LYS A 60 22.51 11.28 14.21
C LYS A 60 23.12 11.31 15.60
N GLY A 61 24.28 11.94 15.80
CA GLY A 61 24.99 11.92 17.08
C GLY A 61 24.20 12.50 18.25
N GLU A 62 23.60 13.69 18.07
CA GLU A 62 22.79 14.35 19.11
C GLU A 62 21.55 13.54 19.47
N LEU A 63 20.85 13.02 18.47
CA LEU A 63 19.69 12.14 18.66
C LEU A 63 20.05 10.89 19.46
N LEU A 64 21.14 10.23 19.09
CA LEU A 64 21.64 9.07 19.83
C LEU A 64 22.05 9.43 21.27
N ALA A 65 22.63 10.60 21.50
CA ALA A 65 22.92 11.06 22.85
C ALA A 65 21.64 11.28 23.69
N GLN A 66 20.59 11.85 23.09
CA GLN A 66 19.28 12.00 23.74
C GLN A 66 18.66 10.61 24.05
N LEU A 67 18.65 9.71 23.09
CA LEU A 67 18.13 8.35 23.28
C LEU A 67 18.90 7.60 24.38
N ARG A 68 20.25 7.70 24.41
CA ARG A 68 21.07 7.07 25.48
C ARG A 68 20.77 7.64 26.86
N LYS A 69 20.48 8.95 26.98
CA LYS A 69 20.03 9.56 28.25
C LYS A 69 18.68 9.02 28.70
N ALA A 70 17.73 8.83 27.75
CA ALA A 70 16.43 8.27 28.05
C ALA A 70 16.53 6.79 28.44
N VAL A 71 17.33 5.98 27.73
CA VAL A 71 17.62 4.57 28.03
C VAL A 71 18.17 4.37 29.44
N LYS A 72 19.05 5.29 29.91
CA LYS A 72 19.60 5.21 31.28
C LYS A 72 18.57 5.41 32.38
N LYS A 73 17.46 6.12 32.07
CA LYS A 73 16.39 6.43 33.02
C LYS A 73 15.21 5.44 32.98
N ALA A 74 15.17 4.58 31.96
CA ALA A 74 14.08 3.67 31.72
C ALA A 74 14.35 2.30 32.35
N ASP A 75 13.34 1.72 33.01
CA ASP A 75 13.39 0.36 33.53
C ASP A 75 13.07 -0.67 32.43
N LYS A 76 12.24 -0.29 31.45
CA LYS A 76 11.86 -1.12 30.31
C LYS A 76 11.81 -0.30 29.01
N ILE A 77 12.27 -0.90 27.94
CA ILE A 77 12.39 -0.27 26.63
C ILE A 77 11.54 -1.04 25.62
N TYR A 78 10.71 -0.33 24.87
CA TYR A 78 9.93 -0.90 23.77
C TYR A 78 10.39 -0.31 22.43
N LEU A 79 10.74 -1.18 21.49
CA LEU A 79 11.07 -0.81 20.13
C LEU A 79 9.81 -0.94 19.27
N ALA A 80 9.23 0.20 18.90
CA ALA A 80 7.89 0.32 18.31
C ALA A 80 7.92 0.89 16.88
N THR A 81 8.86 0.41 16.09
CA THR A 81 8.97 0.74 14.66
C THR A 81 7.93 -0.02 13.83
N ASP A 82 7.78 0.30 12.53
CA ASP A 82 6.78 -0.30 11.63
C ASP A 82 6.81 -1.85 11.65
N PRO A 83 5.68 -2.50 11.34
CA PRO A 83 5.56 -3.97 11.37
C PRO A 83 6.12 -4.62 10.10
N ASP A 84 7.16 -4.06 9.49
CA ASP A 84 7.84 -4.60 8.32
C ASP A 84 9.34 -4.87 8.60
N ARG A 85 10.03 -5.48 7.63
CA ARG A 85 11.46 -5.77 7.75
C ARG A 85 12.34 -4.53 7.91
N GLU A 86 11.94 -3.37 7.37
CA GLU A 86 12.67 -2.11 7.57
C GLU A 86 12.54 -1.65 9.03
N GLY A 87 11.34 -1.74 9.62
CA GLY A 87 11.12 -1.46 11.03
C GLY A 87 11.87 -2.43 11.94
N GLU A 88 11.94 -3.72 11.58
CA GLU A 88 12.71 -4.72 12.34
C GLU A 88 14.20 -4.40 12.30
N ALA A 89 14.75 -4.04 11.13
CA ALA A 89 16.14 -3.62 10.99
C ALA A 89 16.45 -2.32 11.75
N ILE A 90 15.54 -1.33 11.74
CA ILE A 90 15.70 -0.10 12.55
C ILE A 90 15.81 -0.47 14.03
N SER A 91 14.95 -1.36 14.53
CA SER A 91 14.98 -1.85 15.91
C SER A 91 16.28 -2.56 16.23
N TYR A 92 16.75 -3.45 15.37
CA TYR A 92 18.05 -4.13 15.49
C TYR A 92 19.22 -3.14 15.56
N HIS A 93 19.25 -2.15 14.66
CA HIS A 93 20.30 -1.14 14.68
C HIS A 93 20.23 -0.22 15.91
N LEU A 94 19.04 0.01 16.48
CA LEU A 94 18.90 0.74 17.73
C LEU A 94 19.47 -0.03 18.91
N ILE A 95 19.30 -1.36 18.96
CA ILE A 95 19.88 -2.21 20.01
C ILE A 95 21.42 -2.01 20.05
N ALA A 96 22.07 -2.18 18.90
CA ALA A 96 23.51 -2.01 18.80
C ALA A 96 23.97 -0.56 19.07
N ALA A 97 23.29 0.46 18.48
CA ALA A 97 23.67 1.86 18.64
C ALA A 97 23.48 2.40 20.07
N LEU A 98 22.50 1.88 20.80
CA LEU A 98 22.17 2.28 22.18
C LEU A 98 22.78 1.35 23.24
N LYS A 99 23.43 0.25 22.81
CA LYS A 99 24.01 -0.79 23.68
C LYS A 99 22.97 -1.36 24.63
N LEU A 100 21.90 -1.93 24.05
CA LEU A 100 20.78 -2.47 24.81
C LEU A 100 20.99 -3.91 25.24
N GLU A 101 22.08 -4.59 24.80
CA GLU A 101 22.44 -5.94 25.24
C GLU A 101 22.49 -5.98 26.79
N GLY A 102 21.78 -6.95 27.39
CA GLY A 102 21.65 -7.08 28.83
C GLY A 102 20.64 -6.14 29.50
N LYS A 103 19.92 -5.28 28.74
CA LYS A 103 18.83 -4.46 29.26
C LYS A 103 17.47 -5.11 28.98
N ASN A 104 16.46 -4.67 29.74
CA ASN A 104 15.09 -5.12 29.52
C ASN A 104 14.45 -4.38 28.36
N TYR A 105 14.61 -4.91 27.13
CA TYR A 105 13.96 -4.39 25.95
C TYR A 105 13.07 -5.44 25.30
N LYS A 106 12.04 -5.00 24.58
CA LYS A 106 11.12 -5.82 23.79
C LYS A 106 10.71 -5.09 22.51
N ARG A 107 10.38 -5.86 21.50
CA ARG A 107 9.79 -5.41 20.23
C ARG A 107 8.26 -5.40 20.35
N ILE A 108 7.63 -4.31 19.90
CA ILE A 108 6.17 -4.24 19.74
C ILE A 108 5.83 -3.80 18.31
N THR A 109 4.80 -4.41 17.75
CA THR A 109 4.28 -4.12 16.41
C THR A 109 2.78 -3.94 16.45
N PHE A 110 2.26 -3.09 15.57
CA PHE A 110 0.82 -2.86 15.42
C PHE A 110 0.52 -2.43 13.98
N ASN A 111 -0.57 -2.95 13.42
CA ASN A 111 -0.99 -2.65 12.05
C ASN A 111 -1.79 -1.34 11.95
N GLU A 112 -2.22 -0.79 13.07
CA GLU A 112 -2.94 0.50 13.16
C GLU A 112 -2.54 1.26 14.42
N ILE A 113 -2.53 2.59 14.34
CA ILE A 113 -2.17 3.44 15.48
C ILE A 113 -3.44 3.91 16.18
N THR A 114 -4.07 2.96 16.87
CA THR A 114 -5.22 3.19 17.77
C THR A 114 -4.83 2.91 19.21
N LYS A 115 -5.62 3.46 20.14
CA LYS A 115 -5.37 3.26 21.59
C LYS A 115 -5.39 1.79 21.97
N ASN A 116 -6.33 1.01 21.39
CA ASN A 116 -6.48 -0.41 21.69
C ASN A 116 -5.33 -1.23 21.12
N ALA A 117 -4.98 -1.02 19.84
CA ALA A 117 -3.88 -1.72 19.19
C ALA A 117 -2.54 -1.47 19.89
N VAL A 118 -2.23 -0.22 20.23
CA VAL A 118 -0.98 0.14 20.93
C VAL A 118 -0.94 -0.49 22.33
N LYS A 119 -2.03 -0.48 23.10
CA LYS A 119 -2.07 -1.12 24.42
C LYS A 119 -1.98 -2.64 24.34
N SER A 120 -2.62 -3.25 23.35
CA SER A 120 -2.55 -4.69 23.11
C SER A 120 -1.13 -5.12 22.71
N SER A 121 -0.45 -4.36 21.88
CA SER A 121 0.91 -4.68 21.45
C SER A 121 1.93 -4.68 22.61
N ILE A 122 1.73 -3.82 23.61
CA ILE A 122 2.58 -3.83 24.82
C ILE A 122 2.42 -5.12 25.60
N LYS A 123 1.19 -5.68 25.66
CA LYS A 123 0.93 -6.96 26.34
C LYS A 123 1.53 -8.13 25.56
N ASN A 124 1.57 -8.04 24.25
CA ASN A 124 2.07 -9.05 23.33
C ASN A 124 3.49 -8.74 22.81
N ALA A 125 4.30 -8.06 23.63
CA ALA A 125 5.66 -7.71 23.28
C ALA A 125 6.54 -8.96 23.09
N ARG A 126 7.36 -8.96 22.03
CA ARG A 126 8.18 -10.09 21.60
C ARG A 126 9.68 -9.74 21.52
N GLU A 127 10.50 -10.72 21.19
CA GLU A 127 11.89 -10.48 20.80
C GLU A 127 11.98 -9.94 19.36
N ILE A 128 13.17 -9.50 18.96
CA ILE A 128 13.46 -9.16 17.57
C ILE A 128 13.35 -10.43 16.71
N ASP A 129 12.75 -10.30 15.57
CA ASP A 129 12.68 -11.34 14.55
C ASP A 129 13.92 -11.24 13.65
N MET A 130 14.89 -12.14 13.91
CA MET A 130 16.16 -12.14 13.19
C MET A 130 15.98 -12.54 11.73
N ASP A 131 15.00 -13.36 11.37
CA ASP A 131 14.73 -13.73 9.97
C ASP A 131 14.34 -12.49 9.14
N LEU A 132 13.54 -11.57 9.74
CA LEU A 132 13.21 -10.29 9.11
C LEU A 132 14.41 -9.35 9.02
N VAL A 133 15.27 -9.33 10.05
CA VAL A 133 16.52 -8.56 10.04
C VAL A 133 17.42 -9.06 8.92
N ASP A 134 17.64 -10.36 8.85
CA ASP A 134 18.50 -10.99 7.84
C ASP A 134 17.96 -10.80 6.42
N ALA A 135 16.64 -10.90 6.23
CA ALA A 135 15.99 -10.58 4.95
C ALA A 135 16.22 -9.12 4.52
N GLN A 136 16.20 -8.17 5.46
CA GLN A 136 16.50 -6.77 5.18
C GLN A 136 17.98 -6.56 4.88
N GLN A 137 18.88 -7.17 5.67
CA GLN A 137 20.33 -7.09 5.47
C GLN A 137 20.74 -7.69 4.12
N ALA A 138 20.27 -8.90 3.80
CA ALA A 138 20.54 -9.55 2.51
C ALA A 138 20.10 -8.67 1.34
N ARG A 139 18.91 -8.08 1.42
CA ARG A 139 18.47 -7.11 0.40
C ARG A 139 19.39 -5.89 0.32
N ARG A 140 19.81 -5.34 1.46
CA ARG A 140 20.66 -4.14 1.52
C ARG A 140 22.05 -4.44 0.95
N VAL A 141 22.61 -5.61 1.28
CA VAL A 141 23.87 -6.11 0.74
C VAL A 141 23.79 -6.30 -0.78
N LEU A 142 22.75 -6.98 -1.26
CA LEU A 142 22.55 -7.20 -2.69
C LEU A 142 22.40 -5.89 -3.48
N ASP A 143 21.59 -4.95 -3.00
CA ASP A 143 21.42 -3.65 -3.65
C ASP A 143 22.75 -2.86 -3.69
N ARG A 144 23.61 -3.02 -2.65
CA ARG A 144 24.93 -2.41 -2.60
C ARG A 144 25.90 -3.06 -3.60
N LEU A 145 25.98 -4.38 -3.62
CA LEU A 145 26.83 -5.13 -4.55
C LEU A 145 26.49 -4.78 -6.00
N VAL A 146 25.22 -4.89 -6.39
CA VAL A 146 24.78 -4.57 -7.75
C VAL A 146 25.06 -3.11 -8.10
N GLY A 147 24.68 -2.18 -7.22
CA GLY A 147 24.82 -0.75 -7.48
C GLY A 147 26.27 -0.30 -7.63
N TYR A 148 27.15 -0.75 -6.74
CA TYR A 148 28.55 -0.33 -6.71
C TYR A 148 29.43 -1.05 -7.74
N SER A 149 29.05 -2.26 -8.17
CA SER A 149 29.78 -2.97 -9.23
C SER A 149 29.38 -2.51 -10.61
N ILE A 150 28.08 -2.28 -10.88
CA ILE A 150 27.61 -1.99 -12.25
C ILE A 150 27.58 -0.49 -12.55
N SER A 151 27.31 0.39 -11.57
CA SER A 151 27.25 1.84 -11.85
C SER A 151 28.58 2.39 -12.40
N PRO A 152 29.79 2.03 -11.89
CA PRO A 152 31.05 2.47 -12.47
C PRO A 152 31.22 2.03 -13.94
N LEU A 153 30.81 0.81 -14.27
CA LEU A 153 30.83 0.31 -15.65
C LEU A 153 29.96 1.16 -16.59
N LEU A 154 28.78 1.57 -16.13
CA LEU A 154 27.92 2.49 -16.87
C LEU A 154 28.57 3.86 -17.07
N TRP A 155 29.33 4.35 -16.07
CA TRP A 155 30.03 5.64 -16.18
C TRP A 155 31.15 5.60 -17.18
N GLU A 156 31.85 4.47 -17.27
CA GLU A 156 32.93 4.27 -18.22
C GLU A 156 32.40 4.09 -19.67
N LYS A 157 31.39 3.22 -19.83
CA LYS A 157 30.95 2.76 -21.18
C LYS A 157 29.85 3.64 -21.78
N ILE A 158 29.06 4.35 -20.96
CA ILE A 158 27.89 5.10 -21.47
C ILE A 158 27.97 6.58 -21.05
N LYS A 159 27.74 6.91 -19.76
CA LYS A 159 27.73 8.29 -19.28
C LYS A 159 27.87 8.36 -17.76
N ARG A 160 28.66 9.32 -17.28
CA ARG A 160 28.76 9.62 -15.83
C ARG A 160 27.41 10.04 -15.25
N GLY A 161 27.15 9.61 -13.99
CA GLY A 161 25.92 9.92 -13.25
C GLY A 161 24.77 8.94 -13.47
N LEU A 162 24.92 7.95 -14.35
CA LEU A 162 23.99 6.83 -14.44
C LEU A 162 24.13 5.93 -13.19
N SER A 163 23.05 5.28 -12.80
CA SER A 163 23.07 4.29 -11.73
C SER A 163 22.40 2.99 -12.18
N ALA A 164 22.98 1.88 -11.78
CA ALA A 164 22.37 0.56 -11.88
C ALA A 164 21.84 0.12 -10.52
N GLY A 165 20.81 -0.70 -10.55
CA GLY A 165 20.23 -1.28 -9.37
C GLY A 165 19.28 -2.41 -9.72
N ARG A 166 19.13 -3.35 -8.83
CA ARG A 166 18.33 -4.57 -9.01
C ARG A 166 16.89 -4.25 -9.48
N VAL A 167 16.21 -3.32 -8.82
CA VAL A 167 14.83 -2.92 -9.16
C VAL A 167 14.79 -2.15 -10.47
N GLN A 168 15.74 -1.24 -10.70
CA GLN A 168 15.84 -0.48 -11.94
C GLN A 168 16.04 -1.39 -13.16
N SER A 169 16.94 -2.37 -13.04
CA SER A 169 17.23 -3.30 -14.13
C SER A 169 16.03 -4.21 -14.46
N ALA A 170 15.35 -4.72 -13.44
CA ALA A 170 14.14 -5.51 -13.63
C ALA A 170 13.01 -4.70 -14.30
N ALA A 171 12.81 -3.45 -13.85
CA ALA A 171 11.80 -2.56 -14.45
C ALA A 171 12.14 -2.21 -15.90
N LEU A 172 13.41 -1.89 -16.18
CA LEU A 172 13.87 -1.59 -17.54
C LEU A 172 13.67 -2.79 -18.47
N LYS A 173 14.00 -4.01 -18.00
CA LYS A 173 13.76 -5.22 -18.79
C LYS A 173 12.30 -5.37 -19.20
N LEU A 174 11.37 -5.21 -18.27
CA LEU A 174 9.92 -5.28 -18.56
C LEU A 174 9.48 -4.24 -19.59
N ILE A 175 10.07 -3.03 -19.55
CA ILE A 175 9.79 -1.98 -20.54
C ILE A 175 10.35 -2.36 -21.90
N CYS A 176 11.58 -2.87 -21.96
CA CYS A 176 12.19 -3.32 -23.22
C CYS A 176 11.42 -4.49 -23.84
N ASP A 177 11.07 -5.51 -23.05
CA ASP A 177 10.28 -6.65 -23.51
C ASP A 177 8.94 -6.18 -24.11
N ARG A 178 8.30 -5.18 -23.48
CA ARG A 178 7.06 -4.59 -24.01
C ARG A 178 7.28 -3.79 -25.28
N GLU A 179 8.39 -3.07 -25.37
CA GLU A 179 8.75 -2.33 -26.60
C GLU A 179 9.03 -3.28 -27.76
N ASP A 180 9.69 -4.41 -27.50
CA ASP A 180 9.90 -5.45 -28.50
C ASP A 180 8.57 -6.03 -29.01
N GLU A 181 7.59 -6.28 -28.13
CA GLU A 181 6.23 -6.69 -28.53
C GLU A 181 5.55 -5.62 -29.40
N ILE A 182 5.69 -4.32 -29.06
CA ILE A 182 5.12 -3.22 -29.82
C ILE A 182 5.75 -3.14 -31.20
N ASN A 183 7.08 -3.26 -31.27
CA ASN A 183 7.82 -3.22 -32.58
C ASN A 183 7.54 -4.43 -33.46
N ALA A 184 7.28 -5.58 -32.85
CA ALA A 184 6.93 -6.81 -33.57
C ALA A 184 5.44 -6.87 -33.98
N PHE A 185 4.61 -5.95 -33.49
CA PHE A 185 3.18 -5.95 -33.79
C PHE A 185 2.90 -5.59 -35.24
N ILE A 186 2.24 -6.48 -35.95
CA ILE A 186 1.77 -6.26 -37.31
C ILE A 186 0.28 -5.90 -37.23
N PRO A 187 -0.10 -4.66 -37.60
CA PRO A 187 -1.50 -4.27 -37.60
C PRO A 187 -2.29 -5.06 -38.66
N GLU A 188 -3.42 -5.61 -38.26
CA GLU A 188 -4.38 -6.23 -39.14
C GLU A 188 -5.62 -5.36 -39.26
N GLU A 189 -5.99 -5.01 -40.53
CA GLU A 189 -7.22 -4.28 -40.77
C GLU A 189 -8.42 -5.18 -40.62
N TYR A 190 -9.40 -4.72 -39.84
CA TYR A 190 -10.69 -5.35 -39.71
C TYR A 190 -11.82 -4.32 -39.74
N TRP A 191 -13.01 -4.79 -40.03
CA TRP A 191 -14.20 -3.94 -40.10
C TRP A 191 -15.28 -4.42 -39.14
N SER A 192 -16.11 -3.48 -38.68
CA SER A 192 -17.36 -3.73 -37.92
C SER A 192 -18.51 -3.01 -38.63
N LEU A 193 -19.73 -3.48 -38.44
CA LEU A 193 -20.93 -2.87 -39.01
C LEU A 193 -21.92 -2.56 -37.89
N ASP A 194 -22.32 -1.31 -37.80
CA ASP A 194 -23.30 -0.81 -36.86
C ASP A 194 -24.51 -0.26 -37.60
N ALA A 195 -25.72 -0.70 -37.23
CA ALA A 195 -26.96 -0.18 -37.74
C ALA A 195 -27.67 0.66 -36.66
N TYR A 196 -27.99 1.90 -36.94
CA TYR A 196 -28.75 2.79 -36.07
C TYR A 196 -30.21 2.77 -36.53
N LEU A 197 -31.06 2.06 -35.79
CA LEU A 197 -32.44 1.79 -36.15
C LEU A 197 -33.41 2.48 -35.16
N SER A 198 -34.53 2.99 -35.69
CA SER A 198 -35.61 3.54 -34.90
C SER A 198 -36.95 3.09 -35.46
N ALA A 199 -37.88 2.67 -34.60
CA ALA A 199 -39.24 2.34 -35.00
C ALA A 199 -40.10 3.59 -35.30
N ASN A 200 -39.67 4.75 -34.78
CA ASN A 200 -40.36 6.05 -34.97
C ASN A 200 -39.28 7.13 -35.10
N PRO A 201 -39.36 8.03 -36.13
CA PRO A 201 -38.40 9.11 -36.30
C PRO A 201 -38.29 10.07 -35.11
N ALA A 202 -39.30 10.15 -34.26
CA ALA A 202 -39.29 10.94 -33.02
C ALA A 202 -38.50 10.28 -31.87
N LEU A 203 -38.15 8.98 -31.98
CA LEU A 203 -37.38 8.25 -30.95
C LEU A 203 -35.89 8.27 -31.29
N LYS A 204 -35.07 8.27 -30.24
CA LYS A 204 -33.62 8.14 -30.39
C LYS A 204 -33.27 6.77 -30.97
N PRO A 205 -32.46 6.72 -32.05
CA PRO A 205 -32.06 5.45 -32.65
C PRO A 205 -31.28 4.54 -31.65
N VAL A 206 -31.52 3.25 -31.74
CA VAL A 206 -30.78 2.22 -31.00
C VAL A 206 -29.70 1.66 -31.92
N CYS A 207 -28.49 1.51 -31.41
CA CYS A 207 -27.38 0.91 -32.14
C CYS A 207 -27.42 -0.62 -32.04
N PHE A 208 -27.39 -1.27 -33.18
CA PHE A 208 -27.29 -2.73 -33.32
C PHE A 208 -25.96 -3.08 -33.98
N HIS A 209 -25.18 -3.91 -33.32
CA HIS A 209 -23.90 -4.38 -33.83
C HIS A 209 -24.08 -5.65 -34.65
N TYR A 210 -23.38 -5.75 -35.76
CA TYR A 210 -23.31 -7.00 -36.53
C TYR A 210 -22.69 -8.10 -35.67
N ALA A 211 -23.29 -9.31 -35.73
CA ALA A 211 -22.94 -10.38 -34.78
C ALA A 211 -21.52 -10.96 -34.96
N LYS A 212 -20.90 -10.72 -36.10
CA LYS A 212 -19.50 -11.11 -36.35
C LYS A 212 -18.56 -9.92 -36.11
N ASP A 213 -17.57 -10.12 -35.26
CA ASP A 213 -16.49 -9.17 -35.04
C ASP A 213 -15.32 -9.43 -36.00
N LYS A 214 -14.57 -8.37 -36.33
CA LYS A 214 -13.32 -8.43 -37.12
C LYS A 214 -13.50 -9.06 -38.49
N VAL A 215 -14.50 -8.63 -39.23
CA VAL A 215 -14.76 -9.11 -40.61
C VAL A 215 -13.95 -8.36 -41.67
N LYS A 216 -13.78 -8.99 -42.83
CA LYS A 216 -13.16 -8.36 -43.99
C LYS A 216 -14.13 -7.40 -44.69
N LYS A 217 -13.61 -6.40 -45.38
CA LYS A 217 -14.40 -5.38 -46.07
C LYS A 217 -15.39 -5.96 -47.05
N GLU A 218 -14.93 -6.93 -47.85
CA GLU A 218 -15.71 -7.58 -48.88
C GLU A 218 -16.98 -8.27 -48.31
N GLU A 219 -16.85 -8.92 -47.17
CA GLU A 219 -17.96 -9.55 -46.44
C GLU A 219 -18.99 -8.51 -46.01
N LEU A 220 -18.53 -7.39 -45.43
CA LEU A 220 -19.42 -6.32 -45.01
C LEU A 220 -20.10 -5.60 -46.19
N ASP A 221 -19.40 -5.40 -47.28
CA ASP A 221 -19.98 -4.81 -48.50
C ASP A 221 -21.09 -5.71 -49.09
N GLN A 222 -20.93 -7.02 -49.01
CA GLN A 222 -21.99 -7.96 -49.36
C GLN A 222 -23.18 -7.87 -48.39
N VAL A 223 -22.92 -7.91 -47.08
CA VAL A 223 -23.98 -7.75 -46.04
C VAL A 223 -24.74 -6.44 -46.23
N LYS A 224 -24.05 -5.32 -46.51
CA LYS A 224 -24.70 -4.03 -46.78
C LYS A 224 -25.66 -4.10 -47.96
N LYS A 225 -25.26 -4.73 -49.07
CA LYS A 225 -26.11 -4.94 -50.27
C LYS A 225 -27.33 -5.79 -49.91
N GLU A 226 -27.15 -6.80 -49.08
CA GLU A 226 -28.24 -7.70 -48.68
C GLU A 226 -29.30 -7.03 -47.79
N ILE A 227 -28.90 -6.08 -46.92
CA ILE A 227 -29.79 -5.39 -46.00
C ILE A 227 -30.33 -4.06 -46.49
N ASP A 228 -29.78 -3.54 -47.61
CA ASP A 228 -30.17 -2.24 -48.17
C ASP A 228 -31.66 -2.22 -48.55
N GLY A 229 -32.40 -1.21 -48.07
CA GLY A 229 -33.83 -1.05 -48.27
C GLY A 229 -34.71 -2.11 -47.60
N LYS A 230 -34.18 -3.05 -46.84
CA LYS A 230 -34.96 -4.08 -46.14
C LYS A 230 -35.38 -3.63 -44.75
N PRO A 231 -36.59 -4.03 -44.30
CA PRO A 231 -37.02 -3.76 -42.92
C PRO A 231 -36.25 -4.67 -41.95
N PHE A 232 -35.94 -4.11 -40.76
CA PHE A 232 -35.38 -4.86 -39.64
C PHE A 232 -36.45 -5.24 -38.66
N THR A 233 -36.39 -6.46 -38.15
CA THR A 233 -37.30 -6.98 -37.14
C THR A 233 -36.52 -7.46 -35.94
N VAL A 234 -37.01 -7.17 -34.71
CA VAL A 234 -36.45 -7.72 -33.50
C VAL A 234 -36.84 -9.19 -33.40
N SER A 235 -35.89 -10.08 -33.57
CA SER A 235 -36.14 -11.52 -33.52
C SER A 235 -36.19 -12.07 -32.07
N GLU A 236 -35.39 -11.48 -31.19
CA GLU A 236 -35.29 -11.97 -29.82
C GLU A 236 -34.90 -10.82 -28.89
N ILE A 237 -35.46 -10.82 -27.68
CA ILE A 237 -35.05 -9.96 -26.57
C ILE A 237 -34.62 -10.87 -25.43
N LYS A 238 -33.34 -10.84 -25.08
CA LYS A 238 -32.78 -11.57 -23.93
C LYS A 238 -32.66 -10.64 -22.74
N VAL A 239 -33.38 -10.97 -21.69
CA VAL A 239 -33.24 -10.30 -20.38
C VAL A 239 -32.33 -11.18 -19.51
N SER A 240 -31.29 -10.61 -18.98
CA SER A 240 -30.36 -11.35 -18.10
C SER A 240 -29.88 -10.43 -16.99
N GLU A 241 -29.69 -11.02 -15.82
CA GLU A 241 -29.07 -10.31 -14.70
C GLU A 241 -27.56 -10.46 -14.78
N LYS A 242 -26.87 -9.32 -14.66
CA LYS A 242 -25.42 -9.27 -14.61
C LYS A 242 -24.99 -8.92 -13.19
N THR A 243 -24.27 -9.83 -12.55
CA THR A 243 -23.74 -9.58 -11.21
C THR A 243 -22.30 -9.06 -11.29
N LYS A 244 -22.06 -7.89 -10.72
CA LYS A 244 -20.72 -7.34 -10.57
C LYS A 244 -20.23 -7.58 -9.15
N LYS A 245 -19.21 -8.43 -9.01
CA LYS A 245 -18.59 -8.75 -7.71
C LYS A 245 -17.99 -7.49 -7.06
N GLN A 246 -18.03 -7.47 -5.75
CA GLN A 246 -17.39 -6.43 -4.96
C GLN A 246 -15.87 -6.41 -5.19
N PRO A 247 -15.25 -5.23 -5.17
CA PRO A 247 -13.80 -5.10 -5.29
C PRO A 247 -13.12 -5.58 -3.99
N LEU A 248 -11.89 -6.10 -4.07
CA LEU A 248 -11.08 -6.39 -2.90
C LEU A 248 -10.63 -5.09 -2.19
N PRO A 249 -10.34 -5.15 -0.88
CA PRO A 249 -9.71 -4.04 -0.16
C PRO A 249 -8.35 -3.67 -0.80
N PHE A 250 -7.85 -2.49 -0.50
CA PHE A 250 -6.60 -2.03 -1.08
C PHE A 250 -5.36 -2.74 -0.53
N THR A 251 -4.49 -3.13 -1.45
CA THR A 251 -3.05 -3.31 -1.23
C THR A 251 -2.31 -2.02 -1.59
N THR A 252 -1.02 -1.92 -1.28
CA THR A 252 -0.18 -0.78 -1.70
C THR A 252 -0.27 -0.52 -3.20
N SER A 253 -0.12 -1.57 -4.01
CA SER A 253 -0.14 -1.47 -5.48
C SER A 253 -1.49 -0.98 -6.00
N THR A 254 -2.59 -1.57 -5.53
CA THR A 254 -3.93 -1.20 -5.99
C THR A 254 -4.35 0.20 -5.52
N LEU A 255 -3.91 0.63 -4.32
CA LEU A 255 -4.11 2.01 -3.86
C LEU A 255 -3.40 3.01 -4.76
N GLN A 256 -2.13 2.75 -5.11
CA GLN A 256 -1.36 3.62 -6.01
C GLN A 256 -2.02 3.75 -7.38
N GLN A 257 -2.48 2.65 -7.97
CA GLN A 257 -3.17 2.62 -9.26
C GLN A 257 -4.49 3.41 -9.24
N GLU A 258 -5.32 3.17 -8.25
CA GLU A 258 -6.62 3.86 -8.15
C GLU A 258 -6.44 5.35 -7.80
N ALA A 259 -5.49 5.70 -6.94
CA ALA A 259 -5.17 7.10 -6.64
C ALA A 259 -4.63 7.82 -7.90
N GLY A 260 -3.82 7.15 -8.71
CA GLY A 260 -3.39 7.68 -10.01
C GLY A 260 -4.56 7.93 -10.95
N LYS A 261 -5.43 6.94 -11.13
CA LYS A 261 -6.58 7.02 -12.04
C LYS A 261 -7.65 8.02 -11.59
N LYS A 262 -8.04 7.99 -10.31
CA LYS A 262 -9.22 8.76 -9.82
C LYS A 262 -8.86 10.12 -9.22
N LEU A 263 -7.67 10.25 -8.64
CA LEU A 263 -7.24 11.47 -7.96
C LEU A 263 -6.15 12.24 -8.72
N ASN A 264 -5.55 11.61 -9.74
CA ASN A 264 -4.37 12.10 -10.47
C ASN A 264 -3.18 12.34 -9.51
N PHE A 265 -2.96 11.39 -8.58
CA PHE A 265 -1.85 11.46 -7.64
C PHE A 265 -0.69 10.61 -8.15
N ALA A 266 0.51 11.20 -8.19
CA ALA A 266 1.73 10.44 -8.38
C ALA A 266 1.94 9.43 -7.22
N THR A 267 2.59 8.30 -7.50
CA THR A 267 2.87 7.24 -6.52
C THR A 267 3.51 7.76 -5.24
N ASN A 268 4.55 8.61 -5.34
CA ASN A 268 5.22 9.20 -4.18
C ASN A 268 4.29 10.10 -3.35
N LYS A 269 3.40 10.86 -4.02
CA LYS A 269 2.41 11.70 -3.34
C LYS A 269 1.41 10.83 -2.59
N THR A 270 0.90 9.79 -3.23
CA THR A 270 -0.03 8.81 -2.61
C THR A 270 0.55 8.21 -1.35
N MET A 271 1.80 7.69 -1.43
CA MET A 271 2.44 7.04 -0.29
C MET A 271 2.76 8.03 0.85
N ARG A 272 3.18 9.26 0.54
CA ARG A 272 3.40 10.29 1.55
C ARG A 272 2.12 10.65 2.31
N ILE A 273 1.00 10.80 1.61
CA ILE A 273 -0.28 11.12 2.24
C ILE A 273 -0.79 9.92 3.05
N ALA A 274 -0.67 8.70 2.51
CA ALA A 274 -1.03 7.47 3.24
C ALA A 274 -0.21 7.33 4.53
N GLN A 275 1.09 7.65 4.51
CA GLN A 275 1.93 7.65 5.70
C GLN A 275 1.41 8.64 6.76
N GLN A 276 1.01 9.84 6.35
CA GLN A 276 0.43 10.84 7.27
C GLN A 276 -0.88 10.34 7.90
N LEU A 277 -1.76 9.72 7.10
CA LEU A 277 -3.02 9.15 7.58
C LEU A 277 -2.80 7.98 8.55
N TYR A 278 -1.76 7.18 8.33
CA TYR A 278 -1.39 6.08 9.22
C TYR A 278 -0.78 6.57 10.53
N GLU A 279 0.21 7.47 10.47
CA GLU A 279 0.96 7.93 11.64
C GLU A 279 0.13 8.77 12.61
N GLY A 280 -0.89 9.44 12.09
CA GLY A 280 -1.85 10.22 12.85
C GLY A 280 -2.04 11.63 12.34
N VAL A 281 -3.29 12.03 12.31
CA VAL A 281 -3.75 13.38 11.98
C VAL A 281 -4.58 13.94 13.13
N GLU A 282 -4.56 15.26 13.30
CA GLU A 282 -5.34 15.92 14.36
C GLU A 282 -6.81 15.96 13.96
N ILE A 283 -7.65 15.37 14.79
CA ILE A 283 -9.11 15.41 14.65
C ILE A 283 -9.71 16.13 15.85
N LYS A 284 -10.57 17.10 15.60
CA LYS A 284 -11.22 17.91 16.65
C LYS A 284 -11.96 17.00 17.63
N GLY A 285 -11.68 17.19 18.91
CA GLY A 285 -12.27 16.39 20.01
C GLY A 285 -11.60 15.00 20.22
N MET A 286 -10.83 14.50 19.27
CA MET A 286 -10.14 13.20 19.37
C MET A 286 -8.61 13.36 19.48
N GLY A 287 -8.05 14.49 18.99
CA GLY A 287 -6.63 14.77 18.89
C GLY A 287 -5.96 13.94 17.79
N SER A 288 -4.67 13.66 17.94
CA SER A 288 -3.93 12.90 16.93
C SER A 288 -4.32 11.43 16.95
N ILE A 289 -4.81 10.90 15.83
CA ILE A 289 -5.20 9.49 15.64
C ILE A 289 -4.80 9.00 14.25
N GLY A 290 -4.42 7.71 14.14
CA GLY A 290 -4.22 7.04 12.86
C GLY A 290 -5.57 6.73 12.22
N LEU A 291 -5.78 7.17 10.98
CA LEU A 291 -7.03 6.99 10.27
C LEU A 291 -7.07 5.74 9.39
N ILE A 292 -5.92 5.19 9.03
CA ILE A 292 -5.82 3.99 8.20
C ILE A 292 -4.85 2.98 8.82
N THR A 293 -4.97 1.71 8.41
CA THR A 293 -4.02 0.64 8.71
C THR A 293 -2.70 0.85 7.99
N TYR A 294 -1.71 0.03 8.33
CA TYR A 294 -0.37 0.08 7.74
C TYR A 294 -0.42 -0.01 6.22
N LEU A 295 0.31 0.90 5.57
CA LEU A 295 0.15 1.19 4.14
C LEU A 295 1.05 0.35 3.22
N ARG A 296 2.07 -0.33 3.75
CA ARG A 296 2.96 -1.19 2.95
C ARG A 296 2.53 -2.65 3.11
N THR A 297 1.58 -3.06 2.31
CA THR A 297 0.99 -4.40 2.36
C THR A 297 0.62 -4.90 0.98
N ASP A 298 0.77 -6.18 0.75
CA ASP A 298 0.25 -6.94 -0.40
C ASP A 298 -0.95 -7.81 -0.02
N SER A 299 -1.34 -7.79 1.26
CA SER A 299 -2.47 -8.54 1.80
C SER A 299 -3.80 -7.84 1.53
N THR A 300 -4.82 -8.63 1.21
CA THR A 300 -6.23 -8.20 1.16
C THR A 300 -7.03 -8.68 2.37
N ARG A 301 -6.36 -9.31 3.35
CA ARG A 301 -6.97 -9.80 4.59
C ARG A 301 -7.50 -8.64 5.44
N ILE A 302 -8.61 -8.87 6.08
CA ILE A 302 -9.24 -7.96 7.05
C ILE A 302 -9.37 -8.73 8.38
N SER A 303 -9.10 -8.07 9.51
CA SER A 303 -9.34 -8.67 10.83
C SER A 303 -10.83 -8.92 11.05
N GLU A 304 -11.15 -9.95 11.82
CA GLU A 304 -12.54 -10.33 12.14
C GLU A 304 -13.30 -9.18 12.81
N GLU A 305 -12.64 -8.43 13.69
CA GLU A 305 -13.22 -7.25 14.36
C GLU A 305 -13.59 -6.16 13.33
N ALA A 306 -12.69 -5.86 12.38
CA ALA A 306 -12.95 -4.84 11.36
C ALA A 306 -14.02 -5.28 10.36
N ASP A 307 -14.06 -6.57 10.00
CA ASP A 307 -15.12 -7.13 9.14
C ASP A 307 -16.49 -7.03 9.81
N LYS A 308 -16.57 -7.43 11.08
CA LYS A 308 -17.81 -7.34 11.87
C LYS A 308 -18.30 -5.90 11.98
N ASN A 309 -17.42 -4.98 12.39
CA ASN A 309 -17.78 -3.56 12.54
C ASN A 309 -18.24 -2.93 11.20
N ALA A 310 -17.61 -3.33 10.08
CA ALA A 310 -18.02 -2.86 8.76
C ALA A 310 -19.39 -3.38 8.36
N LYS A 311 -19.69 -4.65 8.60
CA LYS A 311 -20.99 -5.25 8.31
C LYS A 311 -22.11 -4.65 9.14
N GLU A 312 -21.89 -4.46 10.44
CA GLU A 312 -22.83 -3.79 11.33
C GLU A 312 -23.10 -2.35 10.88
N TYR A 313 -22.05 -1.63 10.49
CA TYR A 313 -22.19 -0.27 9.94
C TYR A 313 -22.98 -0.26 8.63
N ILE A 314 -22.70 -1.20 7.71
CA ILE A 314 -23.43 -1.31 6.43
C ILE A 314 -24.90 -1.63 6.67
N ALA A 315 -25.20 -2.60 7.53
CA ALA A 315 -26.58 -2.95 7.88
C ALA A 315 -27.36 -1.74 8.43
N HIS A 316 -26.74 -0.99 9.34
CA HIS A 316 -27.38 0.17 9.96
C HIS A 316 -27.56 1.34 8.98
N GLN A 317 -26.57 1.63 8.11
CA GLN A 317 -26.60 2.82 7.24
C GLN A 317 -27.33 2.59 5.92
N PHE A 318 -27.26 1.38 5.37
CA PHE A 318 -27.77 1.06 4.04
C PHE A 318 -28.84 -0.04 4.04
N GLY A 319 -28.94 -0.83 5.10
CA GLY A 319 -29.85 -1.95 5.24
C GLY A 319 -29.17 -3.33 5.09
N GLU A 320 -29.81 -4.36 5.65
CA GLU A 320 -29.30 -5.74 5.68
C GLU A 320 -29.00 -6.30 4.29
N ASN A 321 -29.81 -5.95 3.29
CA ASN A 321 -29.63 -6.41 1.90
C ASN A 321 -28.31 -5.96 1.26
N TYR A 322 -27.64 -4.97 1.83
CA TYR A 322 -26.38 -4.45 1.34
C TYR A 322 -25.17 -5.11 2.02
N VAL A 323 -25.39 -5.96 3.01
CA VAL A 323 -24.29 -6.69 3.67
C VAL A 323 -23.83 -7.84 2.79
N GLY A 324 -22.56 -7.84 2.44
CA GLY A 324 -21.94 -8.86 1.61
C GLY A 324 -21.36 -10.03 2.41
N GLU A 325 -21.33 -11.20 1.80
CA GLU A 325 -20.51 -12.31 2.26
C GLU A 325 -19.06 -12.05 1.86
N ALA A 326 -18.20 -11.80 2.83
CA ALA A 326 -16.77 -11.66 2.59
C ALA A 326 -16.18 -13.04 2.24
N LYS A 327 -15.89 -13.29 0.98
CA LYS A 327 -15.04 -14.43 0.61
C LYS A 327 -13.59 -13.97 0.71
N ASP A 328 -12.90 -14.42 1.75
CA ASP A 328 -11.45 -14.31 1.78
C ASP A 328 -10.89 -15.09 0.59
N VAL A 329 -10.23 -14.38 -0.31
CA VAL A 329 -9.50 -15.04 -1.39
C VAL A 329 -8.30 -15.72 -0.72
N LYS A 330 -8.38 -17.05 -0.54
CA LYS A 330 -7.23 -17.86 -0.16
C LYS A 330 -6.18 -17.70 -1.26
N THR A 331 -5.29 -16.75 -1.08
CA THR A 331 -4.12 -16.62 -1.93
C THR A 331 -3.18 -17.77 -1.57
N GLY A 332 -2.96 -18.68 -2.50
CA GLY A 332 -2.15 -19.91 -2.31
C GLY A 332 -0.64 -19.70 -2.19
N LYS A 333 -0.17 -18.47 -1.99
CA LYS A 333 1.21 -18.14 -1.63
C LYS A 333 1.24 -17.81 -0.14
N LYS A 334 2.26 -18.27 0.58
CA LYS A 334 2.60 -17.81 1.93
C LYS A 334 2.82 -16.29 1.89
N ILE A 335 1.73 -15.54 1.96
CA ILE A 335 1.73 -14.12 2.23
C ILE A 335 2.21 -14.01 3.67
N GLN A 336 3.06 -13.06 3.97
CA GLN A 336 3.37 -12.71 5.35
C GLN A 336 2.04 -12.43 6.07
N ASP A 337 1.56 -13.40 6.83
CA ASP A 337 0.23 -13.42 7.49
C ASP A 337 0.02 -12.31 8.53
N ALA A 338 1.07 -11.50 8.76
CA ALA A 338 1.07 -10.44 9.76
C ALA A 338 0.36 -9.14 9.32
N HIS A 339 0.17 -8.92 8.01
CA HIS A 339 -0.38 -7.66 7.49
C HIS A 339 -1.85 -7.77 7.11
N GLU A 340 -2.58 -6.69 7.36
CA GLU A 340 -3.92 -6.46 6.84
C GLU A 340 -3.90 -5.61 5.57
N ALA A 341 -5.03 -5.58 4.85
CA ALA A 341 -5.28 -4.61 3.79
C ALA A 341 -5.31 -3.17 4.31
N ILE A 342 -5.13 -2.21 3.41
CA ILE A 342 -5.28 -0.79 3.72
C ILE A 342 -6.77 -0.47 3.87
N ARG A 343 -7.18 -0.10 5.08
CA ARG A 343 -8.57 0.20 5.46
C ARG A 343 -8.64 1.34 6.46
N PRO A 344 -9.79 1.97 6.66
CA PRO A 344 -9.99 2.88 7.80
C PRO A 344 -9.85 2.12 9.12
N THR A 345 -9.29 2.76 10.14
CA THR A 345 -9.19 2.22 11.50
C THR A 345 -10.53 2.21 12.22
N ASN A 346 -11.43 3.10 11.84
CA ASN A 346 -12.79 3.21 12.39
C ASN A 346 -13.78 3.61 11.29
N VAL A 347 -14.76 2.75 11.01
CA VAL A 347 -15.80 2.99 10.00
C VAL A 347 -16.77 4.11 10.37
N GLU A 348 -16.90 4.43 11.66
CA GLU A 348 -17.74 5.55 12.12
C GLU A 348 -17.15 6.92 11.74
N LEU A 349 -15.88 7.00 11.43
CA LEU A 349 -15.20 8.20 10.93
C LEU A 349 -15.41 8.34 9.41
N SER A 350 -16.66 8.48 9.01
CA SER A 350 -16.99 8.62 7.59
C SER A 350 -16.35 9.86 6.95
N PRO A 351 -16.09 9.86 5.64
CA PRO A 351 -15.56 11.02 4.93
C PRO A 351 -16.38 12.30 5.16
N VAL A 352 -17.68 12.19 5.30
CA VAL A 352 -18.55 13.34 5.57
C VAL A 352 -18.18 14.03 6.89
N LYS A 353 -17.92 13.24 7.95
CA LYS A 353 -17.52 13.76 9.27
C LYS A 353 -16.12 14.40 9.27
N LEU A 354 -15.25 13.98 8.35
CA LEU A 354 -13.85 14.43 8.29
C LEU A 354 -13.57 15.50 7.23
N LYS A 355 -14.57 15.88 6.44
CA LYS A 355 -14.41 16.79 5.29
C LYS A 355 -13.78 18.13 5.67
N GLU A 356 -14.25 18.73 6.77
CA GLU A 356 -13.77 20.03 7.25
C GLU A 356 -12.52 19.93 8.17
N GLN A 357 -12.07 18.71 8.46
CA GLN A 357 -10.98 18.46 9.41
C GLN A 357 -9.68 18.04 8.74
N LEU A 358 -9.74 17.54 7.52
CA LEU A 358 -8.61 17.07 6.76
C LEU A 358 -8.24 18.05 5.63
N PRO A 359 -6.94 18.28 5.40
CA PRO A 359 -6.48 18.91 4.17
C PRO A 359 -7.03 18.18 2.94
N ARG A 360 -7.30 18.92 1.86
CA ARG A 360 -7.95 18.43 0.65
C ARG A 360 -7.39 17.10 0.13
N ASP A 361 -6.07 16.96 0.04
CA ASP A 361 -5.45 15.76 -0.52
C ASP A 361 -5.55 14.56 0.45
N GLN A 362 -5.43 14.79 1.76
CA GLN A 362 -5.64 13.76 2.78
C GLN A 362 -7.10 13.29 2.77
N PHE A 363 -8.04 14.22 2.69
CA PHE A 363 -9.47 13.91 2.59
C PHE A 363 -9.77 13.04 1.37
N ARG A 364 -9.29 13.43 0.18
CA ARG A 364 -9.53 12.68 -1.07
C ARG A 364 -8.97 11.26 -1.02
N LEU A 365 -7.76 11.09 -0.48
CA LEU A 365 -7.17 9.76 -0.34
C LEU A 365 -7.89 8.93 0.71
N TYR A 366 -8.23 9.51 1.85
CA TYR A 366 -9.02 8.83 2.89
C TYR A 366 -10.37 8.38 2.36
N GLN A 367 -11.10 9.26 1.65
CA GLN A 367 -12.38 8.93 1.02
C GLN A 367 -12.26 7.76 0.04
N LEU A 368 -11.19 7.72 -0.77
CA LEU A 368 -10.93 6.63 -1.70
C LEU A 368 -10.75 5.30 -0.94
N ILE A 369 -9.95 5.30 0.12
CA ILE A 369 -9.69 4.11 0.96
C ILE A 369 -10.98 3.67 1.67
N TYR A 370 -11.70 4.59 2.28
CA TYR A 370 -12.95 4.35 3.00
C TYR A 370 -14.01 3.71 2.10
N ASN A 371 -14.26 4.32 0.94
CA ASN A 371 -15.27 3.85 0.00
C ASN A 371 -14.91 2.46 -0.56
N ARG A 372 -13.63 2.20 -0.83
CA ARG A 372 -13.17 0.89 -1.30
C ARG A 372 -13.37 -0.17 -0.22
N PHE A 373 -13.06 0.15 1.02
CA PHE A 373 -13.21 -0.78 2.14
C PHE A 373 -14.68 -1.16 2.34
N LEU A 374 -15.59 -0.18 2.43
CA LEU A 374 -17.02 -0.47 2.55
C LEU A 374 -17.54 -1.26 1.35
N ALA A 375 -17.22 -0.87 0.12
CA ALA A 375 -17.64 -1.58 -1.08
C ALA A 375 -17.14 -3.04 -1.09
N SER A 376 -15.99 -3.32 -0.49
CA SER A 376 -15.45 -4.67 -0.38
C SER A 376 -16.22 -5.57 0.59
N ARG A 377 -17.03 -5.00 1.46
CA ARG A 377 -17.88 -5.69 2.45
C ARG A 377 -19.36 -5.65 2.09
N MET A 378 -19.74 -4.95 1.04
CA MET A 378 -21.12 -4.87 0.54
C MET A 378 -21.47 -6.08 -0.34
N ALA A 379 -22.77 -6.30 -0.53
CA ALA A 379 -23.29 -7.28 -1.48
C ALA A 379 -22.90 -6.92 -2.93
N PRO A 380 -22.78 -7.90 -3.84
CA PRO A 380 -22.54 -7.66 -5.26
C PRO A 380 -23.63 -6.77 -5.86
N ALA A 381 -23.27 -5.92 -6.81
CA ALA A 381 -24.25 -5.13 -7.56
C ALA A 381 -24.90 -6.01 -8.65
N VAL A 382 -26.22 -5.98 -8.73
CA VAL A 382 -27.01 -6.68 -9.75
C VAL A 382 -27.58 -5.65 -10.73
N TYR A 383 -27.40 -5.87 -12.01
CA TYR A 383 -27.87 -5.00 -13.11
C TYR A 383 -28.87 -5.71 -13.97
#